data_2e53a48f47fdd3601f1d62db858554f3
#
_entry.id   2e53a48f47fdd3601f1d62db858554f3
#
_cell.length_a   1.000
_cell.length_b   1.000
_cell.length_c   1.000
_cell.angle_alpha   90.00
_cell.angle_beta   90.00
_cell.angle_gamma   90.00
#
_symmetry.space_group_name_H-M   'P 1'
#
loop_
_entity.id
_entity.type
_entity.pdbx_description
1 polymer ?
#
loop_
_entity_poly.entity_id
_entity_poly.type
_entity_poly.pdbx_seq_one_letter_code
_entity_poly.pdbx_strand_id
1 'polypeptide(L)'
;MFAIMVSVFAPAALFAQGTAPTLPNESVSNTETEEAESQNQPQQSDEALRPSPAPQTQDGGQSSGSQTGVIMGTITDVSDAPVPGAFVTLKGADSSDVRSVTTNDSGFYEIRDVVEGRAYEVKVRAEGYSEWDSPIVTLNPGESKILDVTKLRIKEVQTSVTVTPASSEAIATEQVKAEEKQRGFGIIPNFYAVYASDPAPLNTRLRFRLALRVARDPFTFAGVAILAGIGQATNHPDYVQGAKGYGQRYGANYANSLTDIMLEGAIFPSILHQDPRYFYKGAGTTKARAAHVLYSLIATKGDNGHWQPNYSGLGGNLASAAISNLYYPQANRGAGLVLTNFGSTMAVHLAVRMLDEFVFRPAKGSVAE
;
A
#
# COMPACT_ATOMS: atom_id res chain seq x y z
N MET A 1 -11.73 -24.13 3.47
CA MET A 1 -11.59 -23.03 2.50
C MET A 1 -11.89 -23.46 1.07
N PHE A 2 -11.38 -24.57 0.60
CA PHE A 2 -11.79 -25.17 -0.69
C PHE A 2 -13.30 -25.49 -0.74
N ALA A 3 -13.89 -25.94 0.38
CA ALA A 3 -15.31 -26.26 0.50
C ALA A 3 -16.25 -25.04 0.36
N ILE A 4 -15.81 -23.85 0.79
CA ILE A 4 -16.60 -22.61 0.66
C ILE A 4 -16.63 -22.14 -0.80
N MET A 5 -15.54 -22.30 -1.54
CA MET A 5 -15.50 -21.98 -2.96
C MET A 5 -16.34 -22.92 -3.83
N VAL A 6 -16.35 -24.20 -3.49
CA VAL A 6 -17.20 -25.19 -4.17
C VAL A 6 -18.68 -24.90 -3.92
N SER A 7 -19.04 -24.43 -2.72
CA SER A 7 -20.43 -24.07 -2.39
C SER A 7 -20.90 -22.79 -3.10
N VAL A 8 -19.99 -21.86 -3.41
CA VAL A 8 -20.31 -20.60 -4.13
C VAL A 8 -20.52 -20.86 -5.63
N PHE A 9 -19.86 -21.88 -6.17
CA PHE A 9 -19.95 -22.24 -7.59
C PHE A 9 -20.97 -23.36 -7.89
N ALA A 10 -21.69 -23.87 -6.88
CA ALA A 10 -22.75 -24.83 -7.13
C ALA A 10 -23.97 -24.13 -7.76
N PRO A 11 -24.47 -24.61 -8.92
CA PRO A 11 -25.68 -24.04 -9.49
C PRO A 11 -26.85 -24.25 -8.52
N ALA A 12 -27.77 -23.28 -8.46
CA ALA A 12 -28.96 -23.24 -7.62
C ALA A 12 -29.95 -24.44 -7.76
N ALA A 13 -29.55 -25.50 -8.41
CA ALA A 13 -30.33 -26.73 -8.60
C ALA A 13 -30.50 -27.57 -7.32
N LEU A 14 -29.88 -27.19 -6.18
CA LEU A 14 -29.99 -27.96 -4.92
C LEU A 14 -31.12 -27.49 -3.98
N PHE A 15 -31.94 -26.53 -4.38
CA PHE A 15 -33.04 -26.02 -3.51
C PHE A 15 -34.43 -26.60 -3.76
N ALA A 16 -34.53 -27.69 -4.49
CA ALA A 16 -35.83 -28.35 -4.76
C ALA A 16 -35.87 -29.80 -4.29
N GLN A 17 -35.56 -30.09 -3.04
CA GLN A 17 -36.08 -31.28 -2.36
C GLN A 17 -36.09 -31.03 -0.85
N GLY A 18 -37.28 -30.68 -0.33
CA GLY A 18 -37.54 -30.64 1.08
C GLY A 18 -37.63 -32.04 1.69
N THR A 19 -37.02 -32.16 2.82
CA THR A 19 -37.53 -32.94 3.98
C THR A 19 -36.67 -32.61 5.18
N ALA A 20 -37.28 -32.05 6.21
CA ALA A 20 -36.72 -31.98 7.55
C ALA A 20 -36.69 -33.43 8.15
N PRO A 21 -35.72 -33.72 8.98
CA PRO A 21 -36.09 -34.00 10.36
C PRO A 21 -35.08 -33.50 11.43
N THR A 22 -35.71 -33.05 12.50
CA THR A 22 -35.46 -33.26 13.95
C THR A 22 -34.03 -33.29 14.48
N LEU A 23 -33.81 -32.39 15.40
CA LEU A 23 -32.79 -32.37 16.45
C LEU A 23 -32.90 -33.56 17.40
N PRO A 24 -31.86 -33.93 18.08
CA PRO A 24 -31.91 -33.89 19.53
C PRO A 24 -30.76 -33.10 20.19
N ASN A 25 -31.14 -32.66 21.33
CA ASN A 25 -30.51 -31.96 22.40
C ASN A 25 -29.53 -32.82 23.17
N GLU A 26 -28.54 -32.23 23.79
CA GLU A 26 -27.89 -32.54 25.11
C GLU A 26 -26.44 -32.04 25.05
N SER A 27 -26.00 -31.33 25.90
CA SER A 27 -25.96 -30.95 27.31
C SER A 27 -24.49 -30.76 27.73
N VAL A 28 -24.19 -29.60 28.23
CA VAL A 28 -23.42 -29.20 29.42
C VAL A 28 -22.21 -30.06 29.83
N SER A 29 -21.05 -29.45 29.96
CA SER A 29 -20.28 -29.52 31.22
C SER A 29 -19.18 -28.43 31.28
N ASN A 30 -19.25 -27.68 32.32
CA ASN A 30 -18.23 -26.81 32.90
C ASN A 30 -17.02 -27.61 33.39
N THR A 31 -15.84 -27.03 33.40
CA THR A 31 -14.96 -27.08 34.60
C THR A 31 -13.93 -25.96 34.52
N GLU A 32 -13.87 -25.28 35.62
CA GLU A 32 -13.04 -24.21 36.12
C GLU A 32 -11.58 -24.63 36.38
N THR A 33 -10.81 -23.56 36.67
CA THR A 33 -9.69 -23.44 37.68
C THR A 33 -8.33 -23.83 37.12
N GLU A 34 -7.20 -23.11 37.29
CA GLU A 34 -6.71 -22.37 38.44
C GLU A 34 -5.45 -21.57 38.07
N GLU A 35 -5.20 -20.56 38.89
CA GLU A 35 -4.09 -19.63 38.99
C GLU A 35 -2.71 -20.25 39.20
N ALA A 36 -1.64 -19.55 38.83
CA ALA A 36 -0.48 -19.38 39.70
C ALA A 36 0.42 -18.20 39.30
N GLU A 37 0.53 -17.26 40.18
CA GLU A 37 1.54 -16.21 40.34
C GLU A 37 2.97 -16.77 40.45
N SER A 38 3.97 -16.01 39.97
CA SER A 38 5.18 -15.82 40.79
C SER A 38 6.00 -14.62 40.30
N GLN A 39 6.15 -13.72 41.23
CA GLN A 39 7.04 -12.57 41.33
C GLN A 39 8.51 -12.97 41.27
N ASN A 40 9.39 -12.15 40.78
CA ASN A 40 10.58 -11.71 41.51
C ASN A 40 11.30 -10.54 40.83
N GLN A 41 11.45 -9.45 41.57
CA GLN A 41 12.46 -8.40 41.51
C GLN A 41 13.35 -8.62 42.79
N PRO A 42 14.43 -7.84 43.06
CA PRO A 42 15.42 -7.08 42.27
C PRO A 42 16.87 -7.38 42.73
N GLN A 43 17.90 -6.81 42.09
CA GLN A 43 19.12 -6.44 42.83
C GLN A 43 19.90 -5.31 42.15
N GLN A 44 20.07 -4.25 42.91
CA GLN A 44 21.04 -3.18 42.77
C GLN A 44 22.46 -3.69 43.11
N SER A 45 23.45 -3.07 42.52
CA SER A 45 24.77 -2.91 43.13
C SER A 45 25.42 -1.62 42.63
N ASP A 46 25.66 -0.76 43.59
CA ASP A 46 26.55 0.39 43.62
C ASP A 46 28.01 -0.02 43.40
N GLU A 47 28.80 0.87 42.83
CA GLU A 47 30.18 1.20 43.29
C GLU A 47 30.78 2.28 42.40
N ALA A 48 30.90 3.45 42.87
CA ALA A 48 32.00 4.14 43.58
C ALA A 48 33.02 4.84 42.67
N LEU A 49 32.96 6.13 42.80
CA LEU A 49 33.91 7.22 42.62
C LEU A 49 35.41 6.88 42.72
N ARG A 50 36.26 7.45 41.86
CA ARG A 50 37.56 8.03 42.24
C ARG A 50 38.04 9.13 41.26
N PRO A 51 38.86 10.07 41.75
CA PRO A 51 38.97 11.42 41.19
C PRO A 51 40.21 11.70 40.33
N SER A 52 40.10 12.82 39.68
CA SER A 52 41.09 13.59 38.89
C SER A 52 42.46 13.77 39.52
N PRO A 53 43.50 14.05 38.75
CA PRO A 53 44.46 15.06 39.17
C PRO A 53 44.55 16.26 38.21
N ALA A 54 44.76 17.41 38.86
CA ALA A 54 44.84 18.75 38.31
C ALA A 54 46.22 19.08 37.69
N PRO A 55 46.36 20.28 37.19
CA PRO A 55 47.24 20.63 36.09
C PRO A 55 48.67 21.04 36.50
N GLN A 56 49.59 20.89 35.58
CA GLN A 56 50.94 21.52 35.71
C GLN A 56 51.06 22.65 34.69
N THR A 57 51.29 23.79 35.23
CA THR A 57 51.80 25.01 34.61
C THR A 57 53.24 24.85 34.12
N GLN A 58 53.55 25.22 32.93
CA GLN A 58 54.90 25.63 32.55
C GLN A 58 54.87 26.86 31.65
N ASP A 59 55.66 27.77 32.14
CA ASP A 59 55.93 29.13 31.76
C ASP A 59 56.93 29.24 30.58
N GLY A 60 56.80 30.31 29.81
CA GLY A 60 57.97 30.95 29.23
C GLY A 60 58.27 30.72 27.78
N GLY A 61 58.00 31.74 26.95
CA GLY A 61 58.55 31.91 25.63
C GLY A 61 57.91 33.01 24.82
N GLN A 62 58.21 34.28 25.09
CA GLN A 62 57.91 35.42 24.19
C GLN A 62 58.60 35.20 22.85
N SER A 63 57.85 35.02 21.83
CA SER A 63 58.23 35.15 20.43
C SER A 63 57.32 36.20 19.81
N SER A 64 57.89 37.29 19.36
CA SER A 64 57.22 38.34 18.55
C SER A 64 56.79 37.74 17.21
N GLY A 65 55.66 37.03 17.20
CA GLY A 65 54.99 36.60 16.01
C GLY A 65 53.63 37.30 15.94
N SER A 66 53.13 37.54 14.76
CA SER A 66 51.79 38.09 14.50
C SER A 66 50.82 37.57 15.56
N GLN A 67 50.23 38.48 16.33
CA GLN A 67 49.27 38.06 17.35
C GLN A 67 48.11 37.34 16.62
N THR A 68 47.89 36.12 17.01
CA THR A 68 46.84 35.31 16.43
C THR A 68 45.77 35.07 17.47
N GLY A 69 44.51 35.24 17.08
CA GLY A 69 43.36 35.04 17.92
C GLY A 69 42.76 33.65 17.71
N VAL A 70 41.72 33.36 18.49
CA VAL A 70 40.99 32.10 18.45
C VAL A 70 39.50 32.41 18.20
N ILE A 71 38.87 31.66 17.29
CA ILE A 71 37.44 31.68 17.10
C ILE A 71 36.87 30.33 17.58
N MET A 72 35.91 30.37 18.48
CA MET A 72 35.25 29.18 18.99
C MET A 72 33.73 29.35 19.01
N GLY A 73 33.01 28.23 18.99
CA GLY A 73 31.53 28.25 19.03
C GLY A 73 30.96 26.86 19.18
N THR A 74 29.65 26.79 19.30
CA THR A 74 28.90 25.54 19.39
C THR A 74 27.84 25.49 18.30
N ILE A 75 27.72 24.35 17.64
CA ILE A 75 26.72 24.09 16.63
C ILE A 75 25.65 23.19 17.22
N THR A 76 24.40 23.62 17.15
CA THR A 76 23.23 22.84 17.57
C THR A 76 22.20 22.78 16.44
N ASP A 77 21.24 21.89 16.59
CA ASP A 77 20.05 21.91 15.76
C ASP A 77 18.96 22.85 16.33
N VAL A 78 17.80 22.90 15.68
CA VAL A 78 16.65 23.70 16.14
C VAL A 78 16.07 23.26 17.49
N SER A 79 16.39 22.03 17.95
CA SER A 79 15.98 21.43 19.21
C SER A 79 17.03 21.60 20.32
N ASP A 80 18.08 22.40 20.05
CA ASP A 80 19.24 22.59 20.94
C ASP A 80 20.11 21.33 21.14
N ALA A 81 19.93 20.29 20.30
CA ALA A 81 20.80 19.13 20.31
C ALA A 81 22.14 19.45 19.60
N PRO A 82 23.30 19.01 20.18
CA PRO A 82 24.59 19.23 19.56
C PRO A 82 24.71 18.51 18.21
N VAL A 83 25.36 19.14 17.24
CA VAL A 83 25.61 18.56 15.91
C VAL A 83 27.10 18.17 15.82
N PRO A 84 27.45 16.90 16.08
CA PRO A 84 28.83 16.41 15.92
C PRO A 84 29.19 16.23 14.45
N GLY A 85 30.48 16.35 14.13
CA GLY A 85 30.96 16.10 12.77
C GLY A 85 30.62 17.20 11.75
N ALA A 86 30.10 18.34 12.19
CA ALA A 86 29.86 19.47 11.29
C ALA A 86 31.18 20.10 10.83
N PHE A 87 31.32 20.34 9.54
CA PHE A 87 32.48 21.04 8.96
C PHE A 87 32.31 22.54 9.11
N VAL A 88 33.20 23.15 9.87
CA VAL A 88 33.26 24.59 10.07
C VAL A 88 34.45 25.13 9.29
N THR A 89 34.17 25.99 8.31
CA THR A 89 35.18 26.59 7.45
C THR A 89 35.24 28.10 7.70
N LEU A 90 36.39 28.57 8.11
CA LEU A 90 36.73 30.01 8.22
C LEU A 90 37.32 30.47 6.91
N LYS A 91 36.75 31.48 6.31
CA LYS A 91 37.22 32.11 5.06
C LYS A 91 37.58 33.56 5.31
N GLY A 92 38.86 33.93 5.08
CA GLY A 92 39.31 35.33 5.11
C GLY A 92 38.85 36.09 3.86
N ALA A 93 38.97 37.41 3.90
CA ALA A 93 38.70 38.28 2.75
C ALA A 93 39.60 37.94 1.54
N ASP A 94 40.81 37.44 1.78
CA ASP A 94 41.69 36.87 0.75
C ASP A 94 41.37 35.38 0.60
N SER A 95 41.08 34.94 -0.61
CA SER A 95 40.69 33.54 -0.93
C SER A 95 41.75 32.46 -0.60
N SER A 96 42.96 32.89 -0.17
CA SER A 96 44.06 32.00 0.24
C SER A 96 44.04 31.62 1.74
N ASP A 97 43.28 32.37 2.60
CA ASP A 97 43.20 32.08 4.04
C ASP A 97 41.92 31.35 4.35
N VAL A 98 41.94 30.04 4.09
CA VAL A 98 40.82 29.13 4.36
C VAL A 98 41.24 28.07 5.37
N ARG A 99 40.51 27.95 6.48
CA ARG A 99 40.75 26.93 7.53
C ARG A 99 39.49 26.18 7.81
N SER A 100 39.63 24.87 8.04
CA SER A 100 38.46 24.02 8.33
C SER A 100 38.74 23.16 9.55
N VAL A 101 37.73 23.06 10.41
CA VAL A 101 37.71 22.18 11.58
C VAL A 101 36.39 21.41 11.62
N THR A 102 36.36 20.34 12.42
CA THR A 102 35.14 19.56 12.61
C THR A 102 34.68 19.69 14.05
N THR A 103 33.35 19.78 14.28
CA THR A 103 32.80 19.81 15.62
C THR A 103 32.98 18.47 16.34
N ASN A 104 33.23 18.52 17.65
CA ASN A 104 33.28 17.35 18.52
C ASN A 104 31.87 16.83 18.88
N ASP A 105 31.78 15.80 19.74
CA ASP A 105 30.53 15.17 20.19
C ASP A 105 29.58 16.14 20.93
N SER A 106 30.09 17.26 21.46
CA SER A 106 29.29 18.32 22.07
C SER A 106 28.92 19.44 21.10
N GLY A 107 29.19 19.28 19.77
CA GLY A 107 28.96 20.30 18.79
C GLY A 107 29.95 21.48 18.87
N PHE A 108 30.98 21.41 19.72
CA PHE A 108 31.94 22.47 19.92
C PHE A 108 33.06 22.43 18.86
N TYR A 109 33.49 23.62 18.42
CA TYR A 109 34.64 23.81 17.54
C TYR A 109 35.53 24.93 17.98
N GLU A 110 36.83 24.86 17.64
CA GLU A 110 37.83 25.88 17.92
C GLU A 110 38.76 26.00 16.71
N ILE A 111 38.92 27.25 16.21
CA ILE A 111 39.85 27.58 15.12
C ILE A 111 40.91 28.48 15.70
N ARG A 112 42.15 27.97 15.74
CA ARG A 112 43.32 28.70 16.30
C ARG A 112 44.12 29.37 15.19
N ASP A 113 45.06 30.24 15.62
CA ASP A 113 45.98 30.93 14.76
C ASP A 113 45.32 31.88 13.74
N VAL A 114 44.16 32.44 14.06
CA VAL A 114 43.43 33.37 13.18
C VAL A 114 44.12 34.70 13.22
N VAL A 115 44.51 35.25 12.05
CA VAL A 115 45.21 36.50 11.95
C VAL A 115 44.28 37.66 12.31
N GLU A 116 44.72 38.53 13.24
CA GLU A 116 43.92 39.65 13.74
C GLU A 116 43.76 40.79 12.72
N GLY A 117 42.74 41.59 12.89
CA GLY A 117 42.48 42.78 12.05
C GLY A 117 41.95 42.48 10.65
N ARG A 118 41.64 41.20 10.35
CA ARG A 118 41.03 40.80 9.10
C ARG A 118 39.56 40.46 9.28
N ALA A 119 38.80 40.60 8.20
CA ALA A 119 37.41 40.15 8.12
C ALA A 119 37.32 38.69 7.73
N TYR A 120 36.56 37.93 8.47
CA TYR A 120 36.33 36.50 8.25
C TYR A 120 34.85 36.16 8.13
N GLU A 121 34.55 35.15 7.35
CA GLU A 121 33.23 34.51 7.25
C GLU A 121 33.32 33.08 7.72
N VAL A 122 32.43 32.63 8.62
CA VAL A 122 32.36 31.25 9.07
C VAL A 122 31.25 30.54 8.31
N LYS A 123 31.57 29.47 7.62
CA LYS A 123 30.60 28.60 6.93
C LYS A 123 30.50 27.28 7.64
N VAL A 124 29.26 26.83 7.90
CA VAL A 124 29.01 25.56 8.55
C VAL A 124 28.22 24.65 7.62
N ARG A 125 28.71 23.43 7.47
CA ARG A 125 28.09 22.35 6.70
C ARG A 125 27.98 21.09 7.55
N ALA A 126 26.81 20.48 7.61
CA ALA A 126 26.60 19.18 8.22
C ALA A 126 25.66 18.34 7.37
N GLU A 127 25.84 17.05 7.40
CA GLU A 127 24.99 16.12 6.64
C GLU A 127 23.54 16.18 7.16
N GLY A 128 22.58 16.34 6.27
CA GLY A 128 21.15 16.50 6.65
C GLY A 128 20.73 17.89 7.07
N TYR A 129 21.66 18.86 7.13
CA TYR A 129 21.36 20.24 7.52
C TYR A 129 21.56 21.23 6.37
N SER A 130 20.86 22.36 6.44
CA SER A 130 21.12 23.51 5.54
C SER A 130 22.43 24.17 5.87
N GLU A 131 23.15 24.64 4.85
CA GLU A 131 24.37 25.43 5.05
C GLU A 131 24.03 26.72 5.82
N TRP A 132 24.94 27.11 6.69
CA TRP A 132 24.85 28.37 7.45
C TRP A 132 26.10 29.17 7.25
N ASP A 133 25.90 30.47 7.00
CA ASP A 133 26.97 31.47 6.84
C ASP A 133 26.86 32.51 7.95
N SER A 134 27.97 32.82 8.62
CA SER A 134 28.00 33.87 9.65
C SER A 134 27.99 35.28 9.03
N PRO A 135 27.56 36.29 9.78
CA PRO A 135 27.97 37.67 9.52
C PRO A 135 29.50 37.79 9.52
N ILE A 136 30.02 38.87 8.95
CA ILE A 136 31.46 39.13 8.95
C ILE A 136 31.97 39.27 10.40
N VAL A 137 32.99 38.49 10.72
CA VAL A 137 33.65 38.43 12.02
C VAL A 137 35.01 39.06 11.90
N THR A 138 35.31 40.07 12.73
CA THR A 138 36.67 40.67 12.86
C THR A 138 37.20 40.39 14.26
N LEU A 139 38.48 40.05 14.37
CA LEU A 139 39.18 39.86 15.65
C LEU A 139 40.03 41.08 15.96
N ASN A 140 39.96 41.56 17.20
CA ASN A 140 40.90 42.52 17.73
C ASN A 140 42.17 41.82 18.25
N PRO A 141 43.29 42.57 18.39
CA PRO A 141 44.55 42.00 18.89
C PRO A 141 44.39 41.28 20.24
N GLY A 142 44.78 39.95 20.29
CA GLY A 142 44.67 39.11 21.49
C GLY A 142 43.25 38.65 21.83
N GLU A 143 42.26 38.82 20.94
CA GLU A 143 40.87 38.46 21.20
C GLU A 143 40.59 36.98 20.93
N SER A 144 39.98 36.33 21.92
CA SER A 144 39.30 35.04 21.70
C SER A 144 37.82 35.34 21.45
N LYS A 145 37.36 35.17 20.22
CA LYS A 145 35.98 35.43 19.81
C LYS A 145 35.12 34.19 19.96
N ILE A 146 34.12 34.27 20.83
CA ILE A 146 33.09 33.25 20.94
C ILE A 146 31.95 33.64 20.01
N LEU A 147 31.64 32.78 19.04
CA LEU A 147 30.43 32.95 18.24
C LEU A 147 29.25 32.33 19.03
N ASP A 148 28.13 33.05 19.01
CA ASP A 148 26.90 32.56 19.62
C ASP A 148 26.53 31.18 19.07
N VAL A 149 25.75 30.42 19.84
CA VAL A 149 25.27 29.08 19.45
C VAL A 149 24.63 29.18 18.06
N THR A 150 25.25 28.48 17.11
CA THR A 150 24.76 28.47 15.74
C THR A 150 23.75 27.35 15.60
N LYS A 151 22.49 27.71 15.33
CA LYS A 151 21.40 26.72 15.12
C LYS A 151 21.27 26.38 13.64
N LEU A 152 21.56 25.11 13.32
CA LEU A 152 21.37 24.57 11.98
C LEU A 152 19.91 24.13 11.80
N ARG A 153 19.32 24.48 10.66
CA ARG A 153 18.02 23.96 10.24
C ARG A 153 18.24 22.65 9.48
N ILE A 154 17.37 21.68 9.71
CA ILE A 154 17.35 20.46 8.90
C ILE A 154 17.17 20.90 7.44
N LYS A 155 18.03 20.39 6.56
CA LYS A 155 17.87 20.59 5.13
C LYS A 155 16.54 19.98 4.75
N GLU A 156 15.54 20.83 4.50
CA GLU A 156 14.36 20.37 3.78
C GLU A 156 14.89 19.84 2.46
N VAL A 157 14.89 18.51 2.31
CA VAL A 157 14.94 17.90 1.01
C VAL A 157 13.63 18.30 0.36
N GLN A 158 13.60 19.50 -0.20
CA GLN A 158 12.72 19.76 -1.30
C GLN A 158 13.19 18.81 -2.39
N THR A 159 12.74 17.57 -2.31
CA THR A 159 12.45 16.82 -3.49
C THR A 159 11.41 17.69 -4.18
N SER A 160 11.85 18.61 -5.00
CA SER A 160 11.04 19.12 -6.10
C SER A 160 10.87 17.91 -7.02
N VAL A 161 10.02 16.99 -6.62
CA VAL A 161 9.22 16.27 -7.55
C VAL A 161 8.49 17.40 -8.26
N THR A 162 8.99 17.79 -9.42
CA THR A 162 8.18 18.45 -10.43
C THR A 162 7.11 17.42 -10.70
N VAL A 163 6.04 17.44 -9.90
CA VAL A 163 4.79 16.75 -10.19
C VAL A 163 4.25 17.57 -11.35
N THR A 164 4.77 17.29 -12.54
CA THR A 164 3.94 17.37 -13.74
C THR A 164 2.70 16.58 -13.33
N PRO A 165 1.51 17.17 -13.22
CA PRO A 165 0.33 16.42 -12.81
C PRO A 165 0.28 15.20 -13.71
N ALA A 166 0.54 14.02 -13.12
CA ALA A 166 0.55 12.79 -13.88
C ALA A 166 -0.80 12.75 -14.55
N SER A 167 -0.84 12.62 -15.86
CA SER A 167 -2.11 12.60 -16.57
C SER A 167 -2.98 11.53 -15.87
N SER A 168 -4.26 11.76 -15.75
CA SER A 168 -5.21 10.81 -15.16
C SER A 168 -5.00 9.39 -15.73
N GLU A 169 -4.57 9.29 -16.99
CA GLU A 169 -4.19 8.03 -17.63
C GLU A 169 -2.91 7.39 -17.05
N ALA A 170 -1.91 8.18 -16.70
CA ALA A 170 -0.69 7.66 -16.07
C ALA A 170 -1.00 7.11 -14.67
N ILE A 171 -1.81 7.83 -13.89
CA ILE A 171 -2.28 7.39 -12.57
C ILE A 171 -3.08 6.08 -12.70
N ALA A 172 -4.05 6.04 -13.62
CA ALA A 172 -4.84 4.85 -13.89
C ALA A 172 -3.96 3.66 -14.29
N THR A 173 -2.92 3.89 -15.09
CA THR A 173 -2.00 2.83 -15.54
C THR A 173 -1.21 2.25 -14.36
N GLU A 174 -0.72 3.07 -13.45
CA GLU A 174 0.01 2.59 -12.27
C GLU A 174 -0.93 1.89 -11.29
N GLN A 175 -2.15 2.39 -11.09
CA GLN A 175 -3.17 1.73 -10.29
C GLN A 175 -3.50 0.34 -10.85
N VAL A 176 -3.74 0.21 -12.15
CA VAL A 176 -3.99 -1.09 -12.80
C VAL A 176 -2.80 -2.05 -12.66
N LYS A 177 -1.55 -1.57 -12.78
CA LYS A 177 -0.38 -2.40 -12.53
C LYS A 177 -0.31 -2.93 -11.09
N ALA A 178 -0.77 -2.14 -10.11
CA ALA A 178 -0.88 -2.58 -8.73
C ALA A 178 -2.03 -3.60 -8.56
N GLU A 179 -3.20 -3.33 -9.16
CA GLU A 179 -4.36 -4.22 -9.16
C GLU A 179 -4.05 -5.59 -9.78
N GLU A 180 -3.31 -5.64 -10.89
CA GLU A 180 -2.88 -6.89 -11.55
C GLU A 180 -2.00 -7.81 -10.67
N LYS A 181 -1.44 -7.28 -9.60
CA LYS A 181 -0.62 -8.04 -8.63
C LYS A 181 -1.42 -8.49 -7.41
N GLN A 182 -2.65 -7.99 -7.25
CA GLN A 182 -3.47 -8.29 -6.09
C GLN A 182 -3.95 -9.73 -6.13
N ARG A 183 -3.70 -10.45 -5.03
CA ARG A 183 -4.18 -11.83 -4.85
C ARG A 183 -4.62 -12.04 -3.41
N GLY A 184 -5.87 -12.45 -3.25
CA GLY A 184 -6.36 -12.95 -1.98
C GLY A 184 -5.63 -14.25 -1.60
N PHE A 185 -5.08 -14.29 -0.38
CA PHE A 185 -4.27 -15.41 0.13
C PHE A 185 -3.10 -15.83 -0.81
N GLY A 186 -2.61 -14.92 -1.64
CA GLY A 186 -1.53 -15.15 -2.58
C GLY A 186 -1.88 -15.95 -3.84
N ILE A 187 -3.12 -16.48 -3.96
CA ILE A 187 -3.54 -17.39 -5.02
C ILE A 187 -4.72 -16.83 -5.82
N ILE A 188 -5.77 -16.35 -5.14
CA ILE A 188 -7.03 -15.93 -5.76
C ILE A 188 -6.86 -14.57 -6.41
N PRO A 189 -7.08 -14.41 -7.73
CA PRO A 189 -6.96 -13.12 -8.39
C PRO A 189 -8.00 -12.14 -7.83
N ASN A 190 -7.55 -10.93 -7.49
CA ASN A 190 -8.37 -9.85 -6.96
C ASN A 190 -8.14 -8.55 -7.75
N PHE A 191 -8.13 -8.67 -9.07
CA PHE A 191 -7.70 -7.60 -9.98
C PHE A 191 -8.74 -6.49 -10.14
N TYR A 192 -10.00 -6.77 -9.81
CA TYR A 192 -11.09 -5.81 -9.90
C TYR A 192 -11.45 -5.13 -8.57
N ALA A 193 -10.70 -5.36 -7.48
CA ALA A 193 -10.90 -4.65 -6.22
C ALA A 193 -10.00 -3.41 -6.14
N VAL A 194 -10.62 -2.25 -5.92
CA VAL A 194 -9.96 -0.95 -5.78
C VAL A 194 -9.87 -0.59 -4.30
N TYR A 195 -8.65 -0.48 -3.80
CA TYR A 195 -8.37 -0.05 -2.43
C TYR A 195 -7.88 1.40 -2.35
N ALA A 196 -7.58 2.05 -3.48
CA ALA A 196 -7.21 3.46 -3.54
C ALA A 196 -8.38 4.35 -3.14
N SER A 197 -8.12 5.40 -2.36
CA SER A 197 -9.12 6.38 -1.92
C SER A 197 -9.65 7.23 -3.08
N ASP A 198 -8.78 7.55 -4.03
CA ASP A 198 -9.10 8.33 -5.23
C ASP A 198 -8.71 7.55 -6.51
N PRO A 199 -9.54 6.61 -6.93
CA PRO A 199 -9.26 5.80 -8.10
C PRO A 199 -9.46 6.60 -9.39
N ALA A 200 -8.43 6.66 -10.23
CA ALA A 200 -8.55 7.25 -11.56
C ALA A 200 -9.46 6.41 -12.47
N PRO A 201 -10.26 7.05 -13.33
CA PRO A 201 -11.13 6.35 -14.28
C PRO A 201 -10.31 5.54 -15.29
N LEU A 202 -10.82 4.35 -15.62
CA LEU A 202 -10.16 3.47 -16.60
C LEU A 202 -10.51 3.88 -18.03
N ASN A 203 -9.49 3.99 -18.89
CA ASN A 203 -9.73 4.04 -20.33
C ASN A 203 -10.06 2.63 -20.88
N THR A 204 -10.59 2.57 -22.11
CA THR A 204 -10.94 1.31 -22.78
C THR A 204 -9.78 0.30 -22.80
N ARG A 205 -8.56 0.76 -23.09
CA ARG A 205 -7.38 -0.11 -23.14
C ARG A 205 -7.11 -0.81 -21.81
N LEU A 206 -7.23 -0.09 -20.70
CA LEU A 206 -7.00 -0.64 -19.34
C LEU A 206 -8.11 -1.60 -18.93
N ARG A 207 -9.38 -1.34 -19.32
CA ARG A 207 -10.50 -2.28 -19.12
C ARG A 207 -10.25 -3.60 -19.82
N PHE A 208 -9.88 -3.57 -21.11
CA PHE A 208 -9.52 -4.78 -21.86
C PHE A 208 -8.30 -5.49 -21.27
N ARG A 209 -7.30 -4.73 -20.79
CA ARG A 209 -6.11 -5.31 -20.15
C ARG A 209 -6.48 -6.10 -18.89
N LEU A 210 -7.29 -5.54 -17.99
CA LEU A 210 -7.78 -6.22 -16.79
C LEU A 210 -8.60 -7.47 -17.15
N ALA A 211 -9.57 -7.34 -18.07
CA ALA A 211 -10.40 -8.44 -18.51
C ALA A 211 -9.55 -9.61 -19.08
N LEU A 212 -8.60 -9.32 -19.96
CA LEU A 212 -7.69 -10.32 -20.51
C LEU A 212 -6.77 -10.92 -19.43
N ARG A 213 -6.39 -10.15 -18.42
CA ARG A 213 -5.60 -10.66 -17.31
C ARG A 213 -6.36 -11.70 -16.51
N VAL A 214 -7.63 -11.45 -16.18
CA VAL A 214 -8.52 -12.40 -15.50
C VAL A 214 -8.79 -13.64 -16.37
N ALA A 215 -9.13 -13.43 -17.66
CA ALA A 215 -9.45 -14.52 -18.57
C ALA A 215 -8.29 -15.53 -18.75
N ARG A 216 -7.03 -15.05 -18.65
CA ARG A 216 -5.83 -15.87 -18.79
C ARG A 216 -5.23 -16.32 -17.46
N ASP A 217 -5.88 -16.03 -16.34
CA ASP A 217 -5.35 -16.40 -15.03
C ASP A 217 -5.48 -17.89 -14.79
N PRO A 218 -4.44 -18.59 -14.29
CA PRO A 218 -4.50 -20.01 -13.96
C PRO A 218 -5.66 -20.38 -13.04
N PHE A 219 -6.06 -19.47 -12.15
CA PHE A 219 -7.18 -19.66 -11.25
C PHE A 219 -8.51 -19.74 -12.00
N THR A 220 -8.69 -18.96 -13.07
CA THR A 220 -9.88 -19.03 -13.94
C THR A 220 -9.98 -20.40 -14.61
N PHE A 221 -8.88 -20.92 -15.16
CA PHE A 221 -8.85 -22.26 -15.75
C PHE A 221 -9.16 -23.37 -14.73
N ALA A 222 -8.59 -23.26 -13.51
CA ALA A 222 -8.86 -24.21 -12.44
C ALA A 222 -10.33 -24.17 -11.98
N GLY A 223 -10.92 -22.97 -11.84
CA GLY A 223 -12.34 -22.80 -11.51
C GLY A 223 -13.26 -23.41 -12.54
N VAL A 224 -12.99 -23.18 -13.83
CA VAL A 224 -13.72 -23.78 -14.94
C VAL A 224 -13.61 -25.32 -14.93
N ALA A 225 -12.43 -25.87 -14.63
CA ALA A 225 -12.22 -27.32 -14.51
C ALA A 225 -13.06 -27.93 -13.37
N ILE A 226 -13.13 -27.27 -12.23
CA ILE A 226 -13.94 -27.68 -11.10
C ILE A 226 -15.43 -27.67 -11.47
N LEU A 227 -15.91 -26.59 -12.10
CA LEU A 227 -17.31 -26.49 -12.55
C LEU A 227 -17.66 -27.58 -13.58
N ALA A 228 -16.76 -27.87 -14.51
CA ALA A 228 -16.93 -28.96 -15.46
C ALA A 228 -16.99 -30.34 -14.75
N GLY A 229 -16.17 -30.55 -13.71
CA GLY A 229 -16.19 -31.73 -12.87
C GLY A 229 -17.50 -31.91 -12.11
N ILE A 230 -18.01 -30.84 -11.50
CA ILE A 230 -19.33 -30.82 -10.85
C ILE A 230 -20.42 -31.15 -11.86
N GLY A 231 -20.42 -30.47 -13.00
CA GLY A 231 -21.38 -30.72 -14.08
C GLY A 231 -21.32 -32.15 -14.59
N GLN A 232 -20.13 -32.74 -14.66
CA GLN A 232 -19.95 -34.15 -15.01
C GLN A 232 -20.54 -35.10 -13.96
N ALA A 233 -20.31 -34.81 -12.67
CA ALA A 233 -20.82 -35.62 -11.57
C ALA A 233 -22.35 -35.53 -11.42
N THR A 234 -22.93 -34.37 -11.70
CA THR A 234 -24.38 -34.10 -11.63
C THR A 234 -25.14 -34.38 -12.93
N ASN A 235 -24.41 -34.76 -13.99
CA ASN A 235 -24.94 -34.89 -15.35
C ASN A 235 -25.71 -33.68 -15.86
N HIS A 236 -25.23 -32.49 -15.51
CA HIS A 236 -25.83 -31.21 -15.92
C HIS A 236 -24.76 -30.21 -16.35
N PRO A 237 -24.91 -29.51 -17.48
CA PRO A 237 -25.97 -29.69 -18.52
C PRO A 237 -25.82 -31.04 -19.27
N ASP A 238 -26.83 -31.38 -20.07
CA ASP A 238 -27.05 -32.67 -20.70
C ASP A 238 -26.07 -32.97 -21.85
N TYR A 239 -24.76 -32.80 -21.57
CA TYR A 239 -23.71 -33.33 -22.43
C TYR A 239 -23.51 -34.81 -22.16
N VAL A 240 -22.92 -35.53 -23.12
CA VAL A 240 -22.56 -36.94 -22.95
C VAL A 240 -21.67 -37.14 -21.73
N GLN A 241 -21.64 -38.36 -21.20
CA GLN A 241 -20.73 -38.71 -20.10
C GLN A 241 -19.32 -39.11 -20.61
N GLY A 242 -18.36 -39.16 -19.69
CA GLY A 242 -16.97 -39.49 -19.97
C GLY A 242 -16.12 -38.31 -20.41
N ALA A 243 -14.92 -38.59 -20.90
CA ALA A 243 -13.92 -37.57 -21.23
C ALA A 243 -14.41 -36.53 -22.25
N LYS A 244 -15.18 -36.96 -23.26
CA LYS A 244 -15.79 -36.09 -24.26
C LYS A 244 -16.76 -35.10 -23.61
N GLY A 245 -17.66 -35.60 -22.76
CA GLY A 245 -18.64 -34.76 -22.06
C GLY A 245 -18.00 -33.80 -21.06
N TYR A 246 -16.94 -34.21 -20.36
CA TYR A 246 -16.15 -33.33 -19.52
C TYR A 246 -15.54 -32.20 -20.34
N GLY A 247 -14.91 -32.50 -21.46
CA GLY A 247 -14.33 -31.50 -22.37
C GLY A 247 -15.38 -30.51 -22.92
N GLN A 248 -16.57 -30.97 -23.25
CA GLN A 248 -17.69 -30.11 -23.67
C GLN A 248 -18.16 -29.21 -22.55
N ARG A 249 -18.33 -29.69 -21.31
CA ARG A 249 -18.67 -28.91 -20.14
C ARG A 249 -17.58 -27.88 -19.81
N TYR A 250 -16.31 -28.29 -19.89
CA TYR A 250 -15.17 -27.39 -19.70
C TYR A 250 -15.19 -26.27 -20.72
N GLY A 251 -15.33 -26.57 -22.01
CA GLY A 251 -15.41 -25.58 -23.08
C GLY A 251 -16.58 -24.62 -22.92
N ALA A 252 -17.76 -25.12 -22.56
CA ALA A 252 -18.94 -24.31 -22.34
C ALA A 252 -18.76 -23.35 -21.12
N ASN A 253 -18.23 -23.86 -19.99
CA ASN A 253 -17.96 -23.05 -18.82
C ASN A 253 -16.87 -22.00 -19.08
N TYR A 254 -15.84 -22.34 -19.86
CA TYR A 254 -14.81 -21.38 -20.23
C TYR A 254 -15.37 -20.29 -21.18
N ALA A 255 -16.21 -20.68 -22.14
CA ALA A 255 -16.90 -19.74 -23.02
C ALA A 255 -17.82 -18.79 -22.23
N ASN A 256 -18.57 -19.30 -21.26
CA ASN A 256 -19.37 -18.47 -20.34
C ASN A 256 -18.48 -17.47 -19.60
N SER A 257 -17.41 -17.94 -18.94
CA SER A 257 -16.51 -17.10 -18.18
C SER A 257 -15.83 -16.04 -19.05
N LEU A 258 -15.35 -16.43 -20.22
CA LEU A 258 -14.71 -15.50 -21.17
C LEU A 258 -15.69 -14.43 -21.65
N THR A 259 -16.90 -14.84 -22.05
CA THR A 259 -17.94 -13.94 -22.55
C THR A 259 -18.36 -12.95 -21.46
N ASP A 260 -18.55 -13.42 -20.24
CA ASP A 260 -18.92 -12.61 -19.09
C ASP A 260 -17.81 -11.59 -18.75
N ILE A 261 -16.58 -12.06 -18.57
CA ILE A 261 -15.41 -11.21 -18.29
C ILE A 261 -15.24 -10.14 -19.37
N MET A 262 -15.43 -10.46 -20.63
CA MET A 262 -15.24 -9.51 -21.72
C MET A 262 -16.41 -8.52 -21.82
N LEU A 263 -17.65 -8.98 -21.68
CA LEU A 263 -18.82 -8.11 -21.80
C LEU A 263 -18.97 -7.21 -20.56
N GLU A 264 -18.89 -7.77 -19.37
CA GLU A 264 -19.06 -7.02 -18.11
C GLU A 264 -17.81 -6.22 -17.74
N GLY A 265 -16.60 -6.79 -17.99
CA GLY A 265 -15.34 -6.18 -17.54
C GLY A 265 -14.74 -5.19 -18.54
N ALA A 266 -15.07 -5.28 -19.83
CA ALA A 266 -14.44 -4.43 -20.84
C ALA A 266 -15.42 -3.78 -21.82
N ILE A 267 -16.23 -4.55 -22.54
CA ILE A 267 -17.01 -4.05 -23.68
C ILE A 267 -18.11 -3.08 -23.22
N PHE A 268 -19.04 -3.54 -22.37
CA PHE A 268 -20.12 -2.70 -21.89
C PHE A 268 -19.63 -1.49 -21.06
N PRO A 269 -18.65 -1.66 -20.15
CA PRO A 269 -18.07 -0.53 -19.43
C PRO A 269 -17.45 0.53 -20.37
N SER A 270 -16.83 0.10 -21.46
CA SER A 270 -16.24 1.03 -22.43
C SER A 270 -17.28 1.80 -23.25
N ILE A 271 -18.39 1.15 -23.57
CA ILE A 271 -19.51 1.79 -24.31
C ILE A 271 -20.32 2.72 -23.41
N LEU A 272 -20.57 2.31 -22.17
CA LEU A 272 -21.44 3.01 -21.22
C LEU A 272 -20.68 3.96 -20.29
N HIS A 273 -19.35 4.09 -20.47
CA HIS A 273 -18.49 4.94 -19.64
C HIS A 273 -18.62 4.64 -18.14
N GLN A 274 -18.62 3.34 -17.78
CA GLN A 274 -18.75 2.85 -16.43
C GLN A 274 -17.48 2.12 -15.99
N ASP A 275 -17.20 2.13 -14.68
CA ASP A 275 -16.06 1.42 -14.11
C ASP A 275 -16.49 0.03 -13.64
N PRO A 276 -15.91 -1.06 -14.16
CA PRO A 276 -16.29 -2.42 -13.79
C PRO A 276 -15.75 -2.85 -12.43
N ARG A 277 -14.92 -2.05 -11.78
CA ARG A 277 -14.24 -2.41 -10.53
C ARG A 277 -15.15 -2.31 -9.31
N TYR A 278 -14.84 -3.10 -8.27
CA TYR A 278 -15.44 -2.99 -6.96
C TYR A 278 -14.65 -1.97 -6.11
N PHE A 279 -15.32 -0.97 -5.57
CA PHE A 279 -14.72 0.06 -4.72
C PHE A 279 -14.84 -0.34 -3.25
N TYR A 280 -13.72 -0.75 -2.65
CA TYR A 280 -13.64 -1.18 -1.27
C TYR A 280 -14.08 -0.07 -0.31
N LYS A 281 -14.99 -0.38 0.62
CA LYS A 281 -15.46 0.59 1.62
C LYS A 281 -14.55 0.64 2.85
N GLY A 282 -14.17 -0.51 3.38
CA GLY A 282 -13.22 -0.67 4.48
C GLY A 282 -13.61 -0.08 5.83
N ALA A 283 -14.48 0.92 5.86
CA ALA A 283 -14.85 1.68 7.06
C ALA A 283 -16.35 1.61 7.36
N GLY A 284 -16.67 1.84 8.62
CA GLY A 284 -18.07 1.81 9.11
C GLY A 284 -18.46 0.48 9.75
N THR A 285 -19.75 0.35 10.11
CA THR A 285 -20.28 -0.87 10.74
C THR A 285 -20.33 -2.03 9.75
N THR A 286 -20.30 -3.28 10.25
CA THR A 286 -20.43 -4.49 9.42
C THR A 286 -21.70 -4.45 8.56
N LYS A 287 -22.81 -3.95 9.11
CA LYS A 287 -24.07 -3.79 8.35
C LYS A 287 -23.94 -2.79 7.21
N ALA A 288 -23.27 -1.64 7.43
CA ALA A 288 -23.06 -0.63 6.40
C ALA A 288 -22.12 -1.13 5.30
N ARG A 289 -21.11 -1.93 5.63
CA ARG A 289 -20.19 -2.57 4.68
C ARG A 289 -20.93 -3.65 3.87
N ALA A 290 -21.71 -4.52 4.50
CA ALA A 290 -22.53 -5.51 3.80
C ALA A 290 -23.58 -4.85 2.87
N ALA A 291 -24.23 -3.79 3.31
CA ALA A 291 -25.15 -3.01 2.46
C ALA A 291 -24.44 -2.39 1.26
N HIS A 292 -23.17 -1.92 1.43
CA HIS A 292 -22.36 -1.42 0.33
C HIS A 292 -22.03 -2.52 -0.70
N VAL A 293 -21.70 -3.71 -0.24
CA VAL A 293 -21.48 -4.87 -1.14
C VAL A 293 -22.73 -5.16 -1.96
N LEU A 294 -23.90 -5.24 -1.32
CA LEU A 294 -25.17 -5.45 -2.03
C LEU A 294 -25.47 -4.31 -3.00
N TYR A 295 -25.29 -3.06 -2.57
CA TYR A 295 -25.47 -1.88 -3.43
C TYR A 295 -24.56 -1.91 -4.65
N SER A 296 -23.30 -2.34 -4.49
CA SER A 296 -22.34 -2.41 -5.58
C SER A 296 -22.73 -3.37 -6.71
N LEU A 297 -23.60 -4.36 -6.47
CA LEU A 297 -24.10 -5.25 -7.52
C LEU A 297 -24.98 -4.50 -8.54
N ILE A 298 -25.75 -3.53 -8.05
CA ILE A 298 -26.73 -2.77 -8.85
C ILE A 298 -26.29 -1.34 -9.17
N ALA A 299 -25.19 -0.87 -8.56
CA ALA A 299 -24.63 0.45 -8.79
C ALA A 299 -23.12 0.38 -8.95
N THR A 300 -22.58 1.22 -9.82
CA THR A 300 -21.13 1.38 -10.04
C THR A 300 -20.81 2.85 -10.26
N LYS A 301 -19.51 3.20 -10.31
CA LYS A 301 -19.07 4.55 -10.67
C LYS A 301 -18.99 4.70 -12.19
N GLY A 302 -19.35 5.88 -12.68
CA GLY A 302 -19.04 6.29 -14.03
C GLY A 302 -17.61 6.84 -14.15
N ASP A 303 -17.15 7.10 -15.36
CA ASP A 303 -15.86 7.75 -15.63
C ASP A 303 -15.78 9.17 -15.05
N ASN A 304 -16.94 9.76 -14.72
CA ASN A 304 -17.07 11.03 -14.02
C ASN A 304 -16.94 10.90 -12.48
N GLY A 305 -16.67 9.71 -11.94
CA GLY A 305 -16.56 9.42 -10.52
C GLY A 305 -17.88 9.30 -9.74
N HIS A 306 -19.04 9.60 -10.36
CA HIS A 306 -20.34 9.56 -9.69
C HIS A 306 -20.96 8.16 -9.73
N TRP A 307 -21.66 7.81 -8.63
CA TRP A 307 -22.42 6.57 -8.57
C TRP A 307 -23.64 6.63 -9.50
N GLN A 308 -23.87 5.54 -10.23
CA GLN A 308 -24.98 5.38 -11.17
C GLN A 308 -25.41 3.90 -11.24
N PRO A 309 -26.60 3.57 -11.78
CA PRO A 309 -27.00 2.18 -11.96
C PRO A 309 -26.00 1.40 -12.80
N ASN A 310 -25.70 0.17 -12.40
CA ASN A 310 -24.67 -0.69 -13.04
C ASN A 310 -25.21 -1.33 -14.33
N TYR A 311 -25.48 -0.50 -15.34
CA TYR A 311 -25.97 -0.98 -16.65
C TYR A 311 -24.97 -1.88 -17.34
N SER A 312 -23.67 -1.59 -17.21
CA SER A 312 -22.61 -2.38 -17.83
C SER A 312 -22.50 -3.78 -17.23
N GLY A 313 -22.51 -3.88 -15.89
CA GLY A 313 -22.41 -5.17 -15.21
C GLY A 313 -23.68 -6.01 -15.41
N LEU A 314 -24.85 -5.44 -15.15
CA LEU A 314 -26.11 -6.16 -15.31
C LEU A 314 -26.39 -6.53 -16.77
N GLY A 315 -26.18 -5.58 -17.70
CA GLY A 315 -26.37 -5.79 -19.14
C GLY A 315 -25.37 -6.78 -19.73
N GLY A 316 -24.10 -6.66 -19.35
CA GLY A 316 -23.02 -7.57 -19.79
C GLY A 316 -23.25 -9.00 -19.32
N ASN A 317 -23.62 -9.19 -18.06
CA ASN A 317 -23.95 -10.50 -17.49
C ASN A 317 -25.20 -11.11 -18.17
N LEU A 318 -26.26 -10.33 -18.36
CA LEU A 318 -27.47 -10.81 -19.05
C LEU A 318 -27.16 -11.18 -20.50
N ALA A 319 -26.37 -10.37 -21.21
CA ALA A 319 -25.96 -10.66 -22.59
C ALA A 319 -25.10 -11.93 -22.66
N SER A 320 -24.15 -12.10 -21.74
CA SER A 320 -23.34 -13.33 -21.62
C SER A 320 -24.21 -14.55 -21.40
N ALA A 321 -25.15 -14.45 -20.45
CA ALA A 321 -26.09 -15.53 -20.17
C ALA A 321 -26.98 -15.86 -21.39
N ALA A 322 -27.39 -14.86 -22.17
CA ALA A 322 -28.15 -15.11 -23.41
C ALA A 322 -27.31 -15.79 -24.48
N ILE A 323 -26.06 -15.37 -24.65
CA ILE A 323 -25.12 -15.95 -25.63
C ILE A 323 -24.86 -17.43 -25.33
N SER A 324 -24.93 -17.87 -24.07
CA SER A 324 -24.75 -19.29 -23.70
C SER A 324 -25.71 -20.24 -24.44
N ASN A 325 -26.90 -19.77 -24.86
CA ASN A 325 -27.83 -20.56 -25.66
C ASN A 325 -27.26 -21.01 -26.98
N LEU A 326 -26.19 -20.40 -27.49
CA LEU A 326 -25.60 -20.77 -28.77
C LEU A 326 -24.83 -22.12 -28.71
N TYR A 327 -24.25 -22.45 -27.54
CA TYR A 327 -23.34 -23.59 -27.40
C TYR A 327 -23.75 -24.62 -26.32
N TYR A 328 -24.80 -24.36 -25.55
CA TYR A 328 -25.37 -25.37 -24.65
C TYR A 328 -26.18 -26.41 -25.42
N PRO A 329 -26.38 -27.63 -24.87
CA PRO A 329 -27.26 -28.65 -25.46
C PRO A 329 -28.68 -28.09 -25.65
N GLN A 330 -29.37 -28.54 -26.70
CA GLN A 330 -30.72 -28.04 -27.01
C GLN A 330 -31.72 -28.21 -25.84
N ALA A 331 -31.60 -29.33 -25.12
CA ALA A 331 -32.46 -29.59 -23.96
C ALA A 331 -32.32 -28.58 -22.82
N ASN A 332 -31.16 -27.88 -22.73
CA ASN A 332 -30.87 -26.94 -21.68
C ASN A 332 -31.09 -25.46 -22.11
N ARG A 333 -31.42 -25.21 -23.39
CA ARG A 333 -31.56 -23.84 -23.93
C ARG A 333 -32.89 -23.20 -23.50
N GLY A 334 -32.93 -21.88 -23.58
CA GLY A 334 -34.13 -21.07 -23.33
C GLY A 334 -33.93 -20.07 -22.22
N ALA A 335 -35.03 -19.43 -21.84
CA ALA A 335 -35.05 -18.40 -20.79
C ALA A 335 -34.58 -18.94 -19.43
N GLY A 336 -34.86 -20.23 -19.14
CA GLY A 336 -34.40 -20.87 -17.91
C GLY A 336 -32.88 -20.89 -17.78
N LEU A 337 -32.15 -21.23 -18.86
CA LEU A 337 -30.70 -21.19 -18.89
C LEU A 337 -30.18 -19.76 -18.66
N VAL A 338 -30.78 -18.77 -19.33
CA VAL A 338 -30.37 -17.37 -19.18
C VAL A 338 -30.53 -16.91 -17.74
N LEU A 339 -31.69 -17.17 -17.11
CA LEU A 339 -31.92 -16.78 -15.72
C LEU A 339 -30.99 -17.53 -14.75
N THR A 340 -30.74 -18.80 -14.97
CA THR A 340 -29.82 -19.60 -14.14
C THR A 340 -28.39 -19.07 -14.24
N ASN A 341 -27.89 -18.86 -15.46
CA ASN A 341 -26.54 -18.33 -15.65
C ASN A 341 -26.42 -16.92 -15.08
N PHE A 342 -27.37 -16.01 -15.37
CA PHE A 342 -27.40 -14.66 -14.80
C PHE A 342 -27.38 -14.69 -13.27
N GLY A 343 -28.28 -15.44 -12.64
CA GLY A 343 -28.34 -15.56 -11.18
C GLY A 343 -27.10 -16.16 -10.56
N SER A 344 -26.52 -17.19 -11.22
CA SER A 344 -25.28 -17.82 -10.75
C SER A 344 -24.10 -16.86 -10.81
N THR A 345 -23.95 -16.09 -11.87
CA THR A 345 -22.91 -15.05 -11.98
C THR A 345 -23.09 -13.97 -10.93
N MET A 346 -24.33 -13.49 -10.70
CA MET A 346 -24.60 -12.52 -9.64
C MET A 346 -24.27 -13.03 -8.24
N ALA A 347 -24.55 -14.31 -7.97
CA ALA A 347 -24.18 -14.95 -6.70
C ALA A 347 -22.65 -15.04 -6.53
N VAL A 348 -21.91 -15.35 -7.59
CA VAL A 348 -20.45 -15.34 -7.60
C VAL A 348 -19.91 -13.94 -7.33
N HIS A 349 -20.43 -12.92 -8.00
CA HIS A 349 -20.02 -11.54 -7.77
C HIS A 349 -20.29 -11.09 -6.33
N LEU A 350 -21.45 -11.43 -5.78
CA LEU A 350 -21.74 -11.17 -4.36
C LEU A 350 -20.69 -11.81 -3.45
N ALA A 351 -20.39 -13.09 -3.68
CA ALA A 351 -19.44 -13.81 -2.86
C ALA A 351 -18.02 -13.25 -2.96
N VAL A 352 -17.56 -12.92 -4.18
CA VAL A 352 -16.24 -12.30 -4.40
C VAL A 352 -16.16 -10.94 -3.70
N ARG A 353 -17.17 -10.07 -3.89
CA ARG A 353 -17.19 -8.75 -3.23
C ARG A 353 -17.28 -8.84 -1.70
N MET A 354 -17.96 -9.87 -1.17
CA MET A 354 -17.92 -10.15 0.27
C MET A 354 -16.55 -10.55 0.75
N LEU A 355 -15.82 -11.36 -0.03
CA LEU A 355 -14.43 -11.71 0.29
C LEU A 355 -13.54 -10.48 0.20
N ASP A 356 -13.69 -9.64 -0.81
CA ASP A 356 -12.94 -8.39 -0.98
C ASP A 356 -13.18 -7.43 0.20
N GLU A 357 -14.43 -7.32 0.66
CA GLU A 357 -14.79 -6.38 1.71
C GLU A 357 -14.41 -6.87 3.11
N PHE A 358 -14.50 -8.17 3.40
CA PHE A 358 -14.37 -8.69 4.76
C PHE A 358 -13.15 -9.57 5.01
N VAL A 359 -12.59 -10.17 3.98
CA VAL A 359 -11.53 -11.20 4.11
C VAL A 359 -10.23 -10.73 3.51
N PHE A 360 -10.24 -10.22 2.29
CA PHE A 360 -9.04 -9.71 1.65
C PHE A 360 -8.71 -8.33 2.19
N ARG A 361 -7.46 -8.15 2.63
CA ARG A 361 -7.00 -6.86 3.14
C ARG A 361 -6.11 -6.21 2.09
N PRO A 362 -6.20 -4.88 1.94
CA PRO A 362 -5.24 -4.15 1.12
C PRO A 362 -3.82 -4.46 1.61
N ALA A 363 -2.88 -4.61 0.68
CA ALA A 363 -1.47 -4.73 1.03
C ALA A 363 -1.05 -3.47 1.79
N LYS A 364 -0.22 -3.63 2.85
CA LYS A 364 0.34 -2.47 3.58
C LYS A 364 1.04 -1.55 2.58
N GLY A 365 0.57 -0.30 2.45
CA GLY A 365 1.09 0.69 1.52
C GLY A 365 0.26 0.94 0.25
N SER A 366 -0.87 0.23 0.05
CA SER A 366 -1.79 0.50 -1.07
C SER A 366 -2.86 1.56 -0.75
N VAL A 367 -2.98 1.95 0.52
CA VAL A 367 -3.80 3.08 0.96
C VAL A 367 -2.83 4.23 1.15
N ALA A 368 -2.72 5.13 0.17
CA ALA A 368 -2.09 6.44 0.39
C ALA A 368 -2.99 7.20 1.38
N GLU A 369 -2.42 7.60 2.52
CA GLU A 369 -3.02 8.55 3.44
C GLU A 369 -3.25 9.89 2.76
#